data_46d6012d3e27225ea20378cd06ac847d
#
_entry.id   46d6012d3e27225ea20378cd06ac847d
#
_cell.length_a   1.000
_cell.length_b   1.000
_cell.length_c   1.000
_cell.angle_alpha   90.00
_cell.angle_beta   90.00
_cell.angle_gamma   90.00
#
_symmetry.space_group_name_H-M   'P 1'
#
loop_
_entity.id
_entity.type
_entity.pdbx_description
1 polymer ?
#
loop_
_entity_poly.entity_id
_entity_poly.type
_entity_poly.pdbx_seq_one_letter_code
_entity_poly.pdbx_strand_id
1 'polypeptide(L)'
;MFDDLIRELKRMEQPTRVAIEMELDDERYFDRACPNPECGVAFKVLFDDWRDKVPDESVHCPICGMSEVSTEWNTPEQLEQISSVALRHVHGQLNNALSRGVRGANRSQPGGLISMTWSYRPGRLPVLVTATASDVMTQKSTCEVCGCRYSSVGAAFFCPACGHNSAISAFDSCVETVRKTTAALPEIRCVLVDTVGQDGAEDSVRHICENSLVKLVSAFQRFSEAHYDGLAAADKPAARRNVFQNLDESSALWKTTLGWGYEDLLSSVDLSALRRYFQQRHLLAHSDGMVDQLYVDRSGDSSYQLGQRIVIRSEAVEQLADLVSVLAQAVRDRLPDA
;
A
#
# COMPACT_ATOMS: atom_id res chain seq x y z
N MET A 1 52.62 21.19 -5.72
CA MET A 1 52.09 19.86 -6.22
C MET A 1 50.89 19.42 -5.43
N PHE A 2 50.96 19.44 -4.10
CA PHE A 2 49.83 18.99 -3.26
C PHE A 2 48.79 20.08 -2.98
N ASP A 3 49.12 21.35 -3.15
CA ASP A 3 48.21 22.46 -2.83
C ASP A 3 46.95 22.48 -3.69
N ASP A 4 47.06 22.11 -4.97
CA ASP A 4 45.88 22.00 -5.85
C ASP A 4 45.05 20.80 -5.51
N LEU A 5 45.67 19.68 -5.12
CA LEU A 5 44.95 18.51 -4.64
C LEU A 5 44.24 18.78 -3.32
N ILE A 6 44.92 19.43 -2.37
CA ILE A 6 44.35 19.83 -1.08
C ILE A 6 43.18 20.80 -1.29
N ARG A 7 43.31 21.75 -2.23
CA ARG A 7 42.24 22.68 -2.55
C ARG A 7 41.03 22.00 -3.15
N GLU A 8 41.25 21.01 -4.02
CA GLU A 8 40.14 20.22 -4.62
C GLU A 8 39.48 19.27 -3.60
N LEU A 9 40.26 18.65 -2.71
CA LEU A 9 39.72 17.85 -1.62
C LEU A 9 38.84 18.70 -0.68
N LYS A 10 39.30 19.90 -0.30
CA LYS A 10 38.49 20.85 0.48
C LYS A 10 37.24 21.31 -0.25
N ARG A 11 37.26 21.38 -1.59
CA ARG A 11 36.07 21.69 -2.41
C ARG A 11 35.10 20.55 -2.44
N MET A 12 35.57 19.30 -2.36
CA MET A 12 34.72 18.09 -2.31
C MET A 12 34.06 17.92 -0.94
N GLU A 13 34.56 18.56 0.12
CA GLU A 13 33.88 18.60 1.44
C GLU A 13 32.58 19.44 1.41
N GLN A 14 32.42 20.28 0.38
CA GLN A 14 31.17 21.06 0.25
C GLN A 14 30.08 20.26 -0.43
N PRO A 15 28.82 20.37 0.03
CA PRO A 15 27.71 19.69 -0.58
C PRO A 15 27.59 20.02 -2.07
N THR A 16 27.67 19.02 -2.92
CA THR A 16 27.54 19.18 -4.37
C THR A 16 26.21 18.53 -4.80
N ARG A 17 25.39 19.29 -5.52
CA ARG A 17 24.18 18.75 -6.13
C ARG A 17 24.52 18.08 -7.45
N VAL A 18 24.19 16.81 -7.59
CA VAL A 18 24.32 16.04 -8.83
C VAL A 18 22.91 15.70 -9.29
N ALA A 19 22.56 16.11 -10.50
CA ALA A 19 21.27 15.72 -11.09
C ALA A 19 21.34 14.25 -11.50
N ILE A 20 20.31 13.50 -11.14
CA ILE A 20 20.15 12.10 -11.49
C ILE A 20 18.81 11.98 -12.22
N GLU A 21 18.87 11.51 -13.47
CA GLU A 21 17.66 11.21 -14.24
C GLU A 21 17.12 9.86 -13.80
N MET A 22 15.85 9.83 -13.42
CA MET A 22 15.11 8.62 -13.06
C MET A 22 14.08 8.34 -14.13
N GLU A 23 13.98 7.09 -14.56
CA GLU A 23 12.95 6.70 -15.53
C GLU A 23 11.57 6.68 -14.88
N LEU A 24 10.58 7.10 -15.65
CA LEU A 24 9.16 7.01 -15.34
C LEU A 24 8.54 5.91 -16.21
N ASP A 25 7.48 5.28 -15.74
CA ASP A 25 6.73 4.36 -16.60
C ASP A 25 5.97 5.12 -17.72
N ASP A 26 5.34 4.37 -18.63
CA ASP A 26 4.62 4.92 -19.80
C ASP A 26 3.48 5.89 -19.42
N GLU A 27 3.01 5.82 -18.18
CA GLU A 27 1.96 6.70 -17.66
C GLU A 27 2.50 7.78 -16.72
N ARG A 28 3.82 7.96 -16.69
CA ARG A 28 4.55 8.95 -15.89
C ARG A 28 4.48 8.74 -14.39
N TYR A 29 4.29 7.50 -13.94
CA TYR A 29 4.41 7.16 -12.53
C TYR A 29 5.85 6.85 -12.16
N PHE A 30 6.21 7.18 -10.92
CA PHE A 30 7.53 7.12 -10.35
C PHE A 30 7.60 6.02 -9.29
N ASP A 31 8.54 5.08 -9.44
CA ASP A 31 8.72 3.96 -8.53
C ASP A 31 9.23 4.39 -7.16
N ARG A 32 8.63 3.81 -6.13
CA ARG A 32 9.00 3.95 -4.73
C ARG A 32 8.92 2.61 -4.01
N ALA A 33 9.70 2.45 -2.94
CA ALA A 33 9.67 1.27 -2.09
C ALA A 33 9.54 1.69 -0.62
N CYS A 34 8.76 0.95 0.15
CA CYS A 34 8.63 1.18 1.58
C CYS A 34 9.93 0.84 2.29
N PRO A 35 10.52 1.77 3.09
CA PRO A 35 11.76 1.52 3.82
C PRO A 35 11.58 0.58 5.02
N ASN A 36 10.35 0.26 5.43
CA ASN A 36 10.08 -0.71 6.48
C ASN A 36 10.41 -2.13 5.97
N PRO A 37 11.41 -2.82 6.55
CA PRO A 37 11.82 -4.15 6.10
C PRO A 37 10.72 -5.22 6.24
N GLU A 38 9.78 -5.04 7.17
CA GLU A 38 8.63 -5.93 7.33
C GLU A 38 7.53 -5.70 6.28
N CYS A 39 7.58 -4.56 5.57
CA CYS A 39 6.63 -4.21 4.53
C CYS A 39 7.25 -4.34 3.14
N GLY A 40 8.31 -3.60 2.86
CA GLY A 40 9.08 -3.64 1.61
C GLY A 40 8.27 -3.44 0.32
N VAL A 41 7.02 -3.00 0.42
CA VAL A 41 6.10 -2.93 -0.72
C VAL A 41 6.53 -1.85 -1.69
N ALA A 42 6.60 -2.22 -2.97
CA ALA A 42 6.75 -1.27 -4.06
C ALA A 42 5.41 -0.60 -4.40
N PHE A 43 5.46 0.69 -4.67
CA PHE A 43 4.33 1.49 -5.11
C PHE A 43 4.81 2.58 -6.07
N LYS A 44 3.89 3.27 -6.71
CA LYS A 44 4.22 4.37 -7.60
C LYS A 44 3.39 5.60 -7.26
N VAL A 45 3.95 6.76 -7.52
CA VAL A 45 3.24 8.04 -7.44
C VAL A 45 3.38 8.76 -8.77
N LEU A 46 2.32 9.40 -9.25
CA LEU A 46 2.42 10.22 -10.45
C LEU A 46 3.48 11.30 -10.25
N PHE A 47 4.42 11.44 -11.19
CA PHE A 47 5.59 12.31 -11.02
C PHE A 47 5.24 13.76 -10.69
N ASP A 48 4.22 14.32 -11.35
CA ASP A 48 3.78 15.69 -11.07
C ASP A 48 3.21 15.81 -9.65
N ASP A 49 2.48 14.79 -9.15
CA ASP A 49 1.95 14.78 -7.79
C ASP A 49 3.05 14.54 -6.74
N TRP A 50 4.08 13.74 -7.08
CA TRP A 50 5.27 13.60 -6.23
C TRP A 50 5.98 14.94 -6.02
N ARG A 51 6.16 15.70 -7.09
CA ARG A 51 6.82 17.01 -7.05
C ARG A 51 6.00 18.08 -6.33
N ASP A 52 4.67 18.09 -6.57
CA ASP A 52 3.83 19.24 -6.22
C ASP A 52 2.98 19.01 -4.96
N LYS A 53 2.74 17.75 -4.55
CA LYS A 53 1.82 17.39 -3.46
C LYS A 53 2.47 16.58 -2.35
N VAL A 54 3.53 15.81 -2.64
CA VAL A 54 4.19 14.98 -1.62
C VAL A 54 5.20 15.82 -0.89
N PRO A 55 5.07 15.99 0.45
CA PRO A 55 6.03 16.77 1.23
C PRO A 55 7.34 16.00 1.40
N ASP A 56 8.46 16.72 1.37
CA ASP A 56 9.80 16.12 1.57
C ASP A 56 10.00 15.56 2.97
N GLU A 57 9.29 16.13 3.94
CA GLU A 57 9.43 15.81 5.37
C GLU A 57 8.70 14.54 5.77
N SER A 58 7.64 14.17 5.05
CA SER A 58 6.80 13.02 5.42
C SER A 58 6.12 12.41 4.20
N VAL A 59 6.61 11.28 3.78
CA VAL A 59 5.97 10.41 2.79
C VAL A 59 5.40 9.21 3.51
N HIS A 60 4.21 8.75 3.13
CA HIS A 60 3.53 7.64 3.79
C HIS A 60 3.48 6.40 2.90
N CYS A 61 3.70 5.23 3.48
CA CYS A 61 3.50 3.97 2.78
C CYS A 61 2.01 3.73 2.51
N PRO A 62 1.59 3.47 1.27
CA PRO A 62 0.18 3.22 0.98
C PRO A 62 -0.36 1.94 1.64
N ILE A 63 0.50 1.01 2.06
CA ILE A 63 0.08 -0.26 2.65
C ILE A 63 0.16 -0.23 4.18
N CYS A 64 1.32 0.08 4.77
CA CYS A 64 1.52 0.00 6.22
C CYS A 64 1.38 1.34 6.96
N GLY A 65 1.28 2.47 6.23
CA GLY A 65 1.14 3.81 6.82
C GLY A 65 2.41 4.35 7.46
N MET A 66 3.57 3.64 7.40
CA MET A 66 4.84 4.17 7.88
C MET A 66 5.15 5.49 7.21
N SER A 67 5.71 6.43 7.94
CA SER A 67 6.07 7.77 7.45
C SER A 67 7.57 8.01 7.63
N GLU A 68 8.23 8.48 6.55
CA GLU A 68 9.64 8.88 6.53
C GLU A 68 9.86 10.01 5.52
N VAL A 69 11.06 10.63 5.57
CA VAL A 69 11.46 11.68 4.63
C VAL A 69 11.55 11.14 3.19
N SER A 70 11.34 12.01 2.20
CA SER A 70 11.22 11.64 0.78
C SER A 70 12.43 10.87 0.21
N THR A 71 13.63 11.03 0.80
CA THR A 71 14.86 10.36 0.36
C THR A 71 14.93 8.87 0.70
N GLU A 72 14.15 8.38 1.66
CA GLU A 72 14.18 6.99 2.13
C GLU A 72 13.38 6.02 1.24
N TRP A 73 12.64 6.53 0.28
CA TRP A 73 11.68 5.75 -0.52
C TRP A 73 12.22 5.25 -1.86
N ASN A 74 13.53 5.30 -2.06
CA ASN A 74 14.13 4.82 -3.29
C ASN A 74 14.11 3.28 -3.34
N THR A 75 13.86 2.74 -4.54
CA THR A 75 14.01 1.30 -4.77
C THR A 75 15.49 0.90 -4.71
N PRO A 76 15.81 -0.40 -4.50
CA PRO A 76 17.20 -0.87 -4.53
C PRO A 76 17.94 -0.48 -5.81
N GLU A 77 17.28 -0.56 -6.96
CA GLU A 77 17.82 -0.22 -8.28
C GLU A 77 18.12 1.29 -8.37
N GLN A 78 17.22 2.13 -7.85
CA GLN A 78 17.42 3.58 -7.78
C GLN A 78 18.62 3.92 -6.86
N LEU A 79 18.76 3.25 -5.71
CA LEU A 79 19.91 3.43 -4.82
C LEU A 79 21.23 3.03 -5.49
N GLU A 80 21.24 1.94 -6.26
CA GLU A 80 22.40 1.53 -7.03
C GLU A 80 22.77 2.57 -8.11
N GLN A 81 21.76 3.08 -8.84
CA GLN A 81 21.95 4.17 -9.79
C GLN A 81 22.53 5.41 -9.13
N ILE A 82 21.93 5.87 -8.03
CA ILE A 82 22.40 7.04 -7.26
C ILE A 82 23.87 6.84 -6.84
N SER A 83 24.19 5.68 -6.29
CA SER A 83 25.55 5.33 -5.86
C SER A 83 26.54 5.31 -7.01
N SER A 84 26.16 4.75 -8.15
CA SER A 84 27.03 4.68 -9.35
C SER A 84 27.33 6.06 -9.91
N VAL A 85 26.34 6.95 -9.96
CA VAL A 85 26.48 8.35 -10.41
C VAL A 85 27.37 9.13 -9.45
N ALA A 86 27.14 9.01 -8.14
CA ALA A 86 27.93 9.68 -7.11
C ALA A 86 29.41 9.23 -7.16
N LEU A 87 29.66 7.93 -7.21
CA LEU A 87 31.01 7.37 -7.33
C LEU A 87 31.72 7.86 -8.61
N ARG A 88 31.01 7.85 -9.74
CA ARG A 88 31.57 8.33 -11.01
C ARG A 88 31.92 9.82 -10.94
N HIS A 89 31.08 10.63 -10.31
CA HIS A 89 31.34 12.05 -10.11
C HIS A 89 32.62 12.28 -9.26
N VAL A 90 32.71 11.61 -8.10
CA VAL A 90 33.89 11.69 -7.21
C VAL A 90 35.18 11.23 -7.92
N HIS A 91 35.12 10.07 -8.59
CA HIS A 91 36.26 9.55 -9.35
C HIS A 91 36.70 10.51 -10.48
N GLY A 92 35.73 11.12 -11.18
CA GLY A 92 35.99 12.11 -12.20
C GLY A 92 36.70 13.33 -11.66
N GLN A 93 36.25 13.86 -10.53
CA GLN A 93 36.90 15.00 -9.86
C GLN A 93 38.33 14.67 -9.39
N LEU A 94 38.54 13.50 -8.74
CA LEU A 94 39.86 13.04 -8.32
C LEU A 94 40.81 12.83 -9.50
N ASN A 95 40.40 12.18 -10.56
CA ASN A 95 41.20 11.99 -11.77
C ASN A 95 41.60 13.34 -12.39
N ASN A 96 40.70 14.33 -12.42
CA ASN A 96 40.95 15.65 -12.92
C ASN A 96 41.93 16.43 -12.02
N ALA A 97 41.78 16.34 -10.69
CA ALA A 97 42.67 17.00 -9.72
C ALA A 97 44.10 16.45 -9.81
N LEU A 98 44.27 15.12 -9.82
CA LEU A 98 45.54 14.44 -9.95
C LEU A 98 46.23 14.76 -11.30
N SER A 99 45.44 14.72 -12.38
CA SER A 99 45.96 15.05 -13.72
C SER A 99 46.47 16.51 -13.82
N ARG A 100 45.76 17.45 -13.15
CA ARG A 100 46.21 18.88 -13.08
C ARG A 100 47.42 19.04 -12.18
N GLY A 101 47.43 18.36 -11.03
CA GLY A 101 48.57 18.39 -10.09
C GLY A 101 49.86 17.91 -10.75
N VAL A 102 49.82 16.79 -11.48
CA VAL A 102 50.97 16.25 -12.22
C VAL A 102 51.46 17.19 -13.33
N ARG A 103 50.52 17.76 -14.09
CA ARG A 103 50.86 18.75 -15.13
C ARG A 103 51.48 20.02 -14.52
N GLY A 104 50.99 20.49 -13.39
CA GLY A 104 51.55 21.62 -12.65
C GLY A 104 52.97 21.32 -12.15
N ALA A 105 53.20 20.15 -11.55
CA ALA A 105 54.50 19.72 -11.08
C ALA A 105 55.57 19.67 -12.18
N ASN A 106 55.20 19.14 -13.34
CA ASN A 106 56.11 19.04 -14.50
C ASN A 106 56.42 20.43 -15.11
N ARG A 107 55.54 21.42 -14.99
CA ARG A 107 55.77 22.79 -15.46
C ARG A 107 56.64 23.60 -14.51
N SER A 108 56.64 23.29 -13.21
CA SER A 108 57.33 24.07 -12.18
C SER A 108 58.75 23.59 -11.92
N GLN A 109 59.32 22.70 -12.73
CA GLN A 109 60.68 22.24 -12.54
C GLN A 109 61.69 23.28 -13.08
N PRO A 110 62.50 23.90 -12.23
CA PRO A 110 63.61 24.70 -12.70
C PRO A 110 64.69 23.78 -13.31
N GLY A 111 65.29 24.17 -14.40
CA GLY A 111 66.34 23.43 -15.08
C GLY A 111 67.54 23.13 -14.16
N GLY A 112 67.58 21.92 -13.60
CA GLY A 112 68.63 21.38 -12.76
C GLY A 112 69.27 20.12 -13.38
N LEU A 113 70.43 19.70 -12.80
CA LEU A 113 71.15 18.48 -13.26
C LEU A 113 70.33 17.18 -13.14
N ILE A 114 69.23 17.18 -12.42
CA ILE A 114 68.29 16.04 -12.29
C ILE A 114 66.88 16.52 -12.59
N SER A 115 66.24 15.98 -13.63
CA SER A 115 64.84 16.22 -13.93
C SER A 115 64.01 15.00 -13.54
N MET A 116 62.97 15.23 -12.76
CA MET A 116 61.97 14.18 -12.43
C MET A 116 60.69 14.46 -13.19
N THR A 117 60.24 13.53 -14.01
CA THR A 117 58.99 13.65 -14.72
C THR A 117 57.94 12.78 -14.02
N TRP A 118 56.83 13.36 -13.63
CA TRP A 118 55.72 12.67 -13.03
C TRP A 118 54.73 12.26 -14.11
N SER A 119 54.18 11.04 -14.00
CA SER A 119 53.11 10.58 -14.85
C SER A 119 51.93 10.08 -14.00
N TYR A 120 50.75 10.38 -14.43
CA TYR A 120 49.50 9.85 -13.82
C TYR A 120 48.64 9.22 -14.91
N ARG A 121 48.18 8.01 -14.65
CA ARG A 121 47.18 7.33 -15.49
C ARG A 121 45.84 7.40 -14.77
N PRO A 122 44.82 8.07 -15.34
CA PRO A 122 43.51 8.12 -14.73
C PRO A 122 42.94 6.68 -14.53
N GLY A 123 42.38 6.45 -13.36
CA GLY A 123 41.63 5.23 -13.08
C GLY A 123 40.37 5.13 -13.98
N ARG A 124 39.94 3.92 -14.24
CA ARG A 124 38.66 3.71 -14.95
C ARG A 124 37.54 4.32 -14.14
N LEU A 125 36.62 5.03 -14.81
CA LEU A 125 35.40 5.50 -14.18
C LEU A 125 34.47 4.32 -13.93
N PRO A 126 33.74 4.30 -12.80
CA PRO A 126 32.68 3.33 -12.54
C PRO A 126 31.65 3.27 -13.69
N VAL A 127 31.13 2.10 -13.95
CA VAL A 127 30.04 1.91 -14.92
C VAL A 127 28.80 2.59 -14.34
N LEU A 128 28.06 3.32 -15.16
CA LEU A 128 26.75 3.83 -14.77
C LEU A 128 25.75 2.69 -14.79
N VAL A 129 25.03 2.56 -13.70
CA VAL A 129 23.85 1.69 -13.62
C VAL A 129 22.62 2.60 -13.78
N THR A 130 21.70 2.21 -14.62
CA THR A 130 20.43 2.91 -14.83
C THR A 130 19.32 2.06 -14.25
N ALA A 131 18.54 2.61 -13.34
CA ALA A 131 17.33 1.96 -12.85
C ALA A 131 16.24 2.11 -13.92
N THR A 132 15.70 1.00 -14.37
CA THR A 132 14.57 0.97 -15.29
C THR A 132 13.28 1.10 -14.49
N ALA A 133 12.30 1.86 -14.98
CA ALA A 133 10.98 1.89 -14.38
C ALA A 133 10.33 0.50 -14.41
N SER A 134 9.66 0.13 -13.34
CA SER A 134 8.91 -1.12 -13.30
C SER A 134 7.66 -1.01 -14.19
N ASP A 135 7.06 -2.16 -14.53
CA ASP A 135 5.83 -2.22 -15.32
C ASP A 135 4.71 -1.39 -14.70
N VAL A 136 3.77 -0.95 -15.52
CA VAL A 136 2.60 -0.17 -15.09
C VAL A 136 1.78 -0.97 -14.08
N MET A 137 1.53 -0.36 -12.92
CA MET A 137 0.62 -0.93 -11.92
C MET A 137 -0.82 -0.63 -12.30
N THR A 138 -1.66 -1.66 -12.33
CA THR A 138 -3.06 -1.55 -12.79
C THR A 138 -3.98 -0.92 -11.74
N GLN A 139 -3.66 -1.07 -10.45
CA GLN A 139 -4.49 -0.54 -9.37
C GLN A 139 -4.09 0.89 -9.02
N LYS A 140 -4.82 1.84 -9.56
CA LYS A 140 -4.63 3.28 -9.38
C LYS A 140 -5.62 3.83 -8.36
N SER A 141 -5.14 4.75 -7.54
CA SER A 141 -5.92 5.44 -6.52
C SER A 141 -5.71 6.94 -6.63
N THR A 142 -6.75 7.69 -6.31
CA THR A 142 -6.67 9.15 -6.15
C THR A 142 -7.15 9.49 -4.75
N CYS A 143 -6.33 10.19 -3.98
CA CYS A 143 -6.69 10.61 -2.64
C CYS A 143 -7.83 11.63 -2.69
N GLU A 144 -8.90 11.37 -1.98
CA GLU A 144 -10.07 12.25 -1.87
C GLU A 144 -9.78 13.56 -1.12
N VAL A 145 -8.73 13.58 -0.25
CA VAL A 145 -8.36 14.75 0.54
C VAL A 145 -7.41 15.69 -0.21
N CYS A 146 -6.30 15.17 -0.75
CA CYS A 146 -5.27 16.00 -1.39
C CYS A 146 -5.18 15.82 -2.91
N GLY A 147 -5.96 14.91 -3.49
CA GLY A 147 -5.95 14.62 -4.93
C GLY A 147 -4.65 13.99 -5.44
N CYS A 148 -3.77 13.48 -4.57
CA CYS A 148 -2.58 12.76 -4.98
C CYS A 148 -2.95 11.45 -5.69
N ARG A 149 -2.35 11.21 -6.86
CA ARG A 149 -2.54 10.00 -7.67
C ARG A 149 -1.37 9.05 -7.46
N TYR A 150 -1.67 7.83 -7.10
CA TYR A 150 -0.68 6.80 -6.82
C TYR A 150 -1.20 5.43 -7.24
N SER A 151 -0.32 4.45 -7.31
CA SER A 151 -0.65 3.07 -7.61
C SER A 151 0.14 2.11 -6.72
N SER A 152 -0.43 0.95 -6.45
CA SER A 152 0.17 -0.09 -5.61
C SER A 152 -0.20 -1.46 -6.11
N VAL A 153 0.56 -2.47 -5.70
CA VAL A 153 0.18 -3.87 -5.86
C VAL A 153 -0.76 -4.23 -4.70
N GLY A 154 -2.02 -4.50 -5.01
CA GLY A 154 -3.06 -4.72 -4.02
C GLY A 154 -3.69 -3.43 -3.46
N ALA A 155 -4.62 -3.56 -2.50
CA ALA A 155 -5.38 -2.43 -1.96
C ALA A 155 -4.48 -1.46 -1.19
N ALA A 156 -4.54 -0.18 -1.55
CA ALA A 156 -3.90 0.90 -0.81
C ALA A 156 -4.82 1.38 0.33
N PHE A 157 -4.22 1.58 1.50
CA PHE A 157 -4.93 2.05 2.70
C PHE A 157 -4.60 3.50 3.04
N PHE A 158 -3.43 3.99 2.63
CA PHE A 158 -2.95 5.32 3.00
C PHE A 158 -2.49 6.10 1.77
N CYS A 159 -2.74 7.39 1.79
CA CYS A 159 -2.24 8.29 0.75
C CYS A 159 -0.75 8.60 0.98
N PRO A 160 0.14 8.42 -0.02
CA PRO A 160 1.55 8.73 0.12
C PRO A 160 1.85 10.19 0.48
N ALA A 161 1.01 11.13 0.04
CA ALA A 161 1.25 12.54 0.24
C ALA A 161 0.78 13.07 1.60
N CYS A 162 -0.43 12.70 2.05
CA CYS A 162 -1.02 13.27 3.25
C CYS A 162 -1.29 12.25 4.37
N GLY A 163 -0.98 10.96 4.15
CA GLY A 163 -1.23 9.91 5.13
C GLY A 163 -2.71 9.58 5.37
N HIS A 164 -3.63 10.21 4.61
CA HIS A 164 -5.05 9.95 4.77
C HIS A 164 -5.36 8.46 4.61
N ASN A 165 -6.07 7.88 5.59
CA ASN A 165 -6.51 6.49 5.53
C ASN A 165 -7.79 6.37 4.70
N SER A 166 -7.64 5.89 3.47
CA SER A 166 -8.76 5.70 2.55
C SER A 166 -9.51 4.38 2.83
N ALA A 167 -10.16 4.29 3.98
CA ALA A 167 -10.99 3.13 4.34
C ALA A 167 -12.14 2.90 3.34
N ILE A 168 -12.60 3.97 2.68
CA ILE A 168 -13.67 3.93 1.67
C ILE A 168 -13.18 3.26 0.39
N SER A 169 -12.09 3.72 -0.19
CA SER A 169 -11.51 3.11 -1.40
C SER A 169 -10.96 1.70 -1.13
N ALA A 170 -10.47 1.44 0.09
CA ALA A 170 -10.07 0.10 0.51
C ALA A 170 -11.25 -0.87 0.59
N PHE A 171 -12.43 -0.40 1.02
CA PHE A 171 -13.66 -1.21 1.01
C PHE A 171 -14.06 -1.58 -0.42
N ASP A 172 -14.16 -0.59 -1.32
CA ASP A 172 -14.55 -0.84 -2.71
C ASP A 172 -13.57 -1.78 -3.43
N SER A 173 -12.26 -1.60 -3.22
CA SER A 173 -11.21 -2.48 -3.73
C SER A 173 -11.29 -3.91 -3.15
N CYS A 174 -11.65 -4.04 -1.87
CA CYS A 174 -11.84 -5.35 -1.23
C CYS A 174 -13.02 -6.10 -1.87
N VAL A 175 -14.16 -5.44 -2.06
CA VAL A 175 -15.36 -6.02 -2.69
C VAL A 175 -15.03 -6.47 -4.12
N GLU A 176 -14.36 -5.61 -4.90
CA GLU A 176 -13.97 -5.94 -6.28
C GLU A 176 -13.02 -7.14 -6.34
N THR A 177 -12.02 -7.18 -5.46
CA THR A 177 -11.05 -8.28 -5.37
C THR A 177 -11.75 -9.58 -5.01
N VAL A 178 -12.66 -9.56 -4.02
CA VAL A 178 -13.41 -10.75 -3.63
C VAL A 178 -14.26 -11.25 -4.80
N ARG A 179 -14.99 -10.38 -5.50
CA ARG A 179 -15.81 -10.78 -6.66
C ARG A 179 -14.94 -11.41 -7.76
N LYS A 180 -13.81 -10.80 -8.11
CA LYS A 180 -12.88 -11.37 -9.10
C LYS A 180 -12.34 -12.73 -8.67
N THR A 181 -11.95 -12.87 -7.40
CA THR A 181 -11.44 -14.13 -6.86
C THR A 181 -12.53 -15.21 -6.86
N THR A 182 -13.76 -14.88 -6.44
CA THR A 182 -14.88 -15.82 -6.43
C THR A 182 -15.24 -16.28 -7.84
N ALA A 183 -15.28 -15.36 -8.81
CA ALA A 183 -15.51 -15.68 -10.22
C ALA A 183 -14.42 -16.60 -10.81
N ALA A 184 -13.17 -16.47 -10.35
CA ALA A 184 -12.03 -17.28 -10.81
C ALA A 184 -11.88 -18.62 -10.05
N LEU A 185 -12.72 -18.92 -9.06
CA LEU A 185 -12.60 -20.15 -8.26
C LEU A 185 -12.62 -21.45 -9.10
N PRO A 186 -13.44 -21.59 -10.18
CA PRO A 186 -13.41 -22.81 -11.00
C PRO A 186 -12.03 -23.05 -11.63
N GLU A 187 -11.40 -22.01 -12.17
CA GLU A 187 -10.07 -22.10 -12.79
C GLU A 187 -8.99 -22.34 -11.74
N ILE A 188 -9.05 -21.62 -10.61
CA ILE A 188 -8.14 -21.82 -9.46
C ILE A 188 -8.21 -23.27 -8.98
N ARG A 189 -9.43 -23.81 -8.83
CA ARG A 189 -9.63 -25.20 -8.42
C ARG A 189 -8.99 -26.19 -9.39
N CYS A 190 -9.16 -26.01 -10.71
CA CYS A 190 -8.52 -26.86 -11.71
C CYS A 190 -7.00 -26.90 -11.55
N VAL A 191 -6.34 -25.72 -11.43
CA VAL A 191 -4.89 -25.61 -11.23
C VAL A 191 -4.45 -26.27 -9.91
N LEU A 192 -5.22 -26.10 -8.84
CA LEU A 192 -4.93 -26.71 -7.54
C LEU A 192 -5.07 -28.23 -7.56
N VAL A 193 -6.04 -28.79 -8.28
CA VAL A 193 -6.19 -30.26 -8.42
C VAL A 193 -4.93 -30.86 -9.04
N ASP A 194 -4.38 -30.22 -10.06
CA ASP A 194 -3.15 -30.68 -10.73
C ASP A 194 -1.90 -30.56 -9.83
N THR A 195 -1.91 -29.63 -8.86
CA THR A 195 -0.74 -29.31 -8.03
C THR A 195 -0.75 -30.03 -6.68
N VAL A 196 -1.89 -30.02 -5.98
CA VAL A 196 -2.02 -30.52 -4.59
C VAL A 196 -3.05 -31.66 -4.45
N GLY A 197 -3.61 -32.13 -5.58
CA GLY A 197 -4.64 -33.14 -5.59
C GLY A 197 -6.05 -32.62 -5.25
N GLN A 198 -7.05 -33.49 -5.42
CA GLN A 198 -8.46 -33.07 -5.28
C GLN A 198 -8.81 -32.60 -3.86
N ASP A 199 -8.34 -33.32 -2.83
CA ASP A 199 -8.66 -32.96 -1.43
C ASP A 199 -8.03 -31.63 -1.05
N GLY A 200 -6.76 -31.41 -1.43
CA GLY A 200 -6.06 -30.14 -1.18
C GLY A 200 -6.67 -28.97 -1.94
N ALA A 201 -7.22 -29.21 -3.12
CA ALA A 201 -7.93 -28.19 -3.91
C ALA A 201 -9.22 -27.77 -3.22
N GLU A 202 -10.04 -28.75 -2.76
CA GLU A 202 -11.30 -28.47 -2.05
C GLU A 202 -11.06 -27.71 -0.74
N ASP A 203 -10.04 -28.10 0.04
CA ASP A 203 -9.66 -27.40 1.26
C ASP A 203 -9.22 -25.97 0.98
N SER A 204 -8.44 -25.76 -0.08
CA SER A 204 -7.97 -24.43 -0.48
C SER A 204 -9.14 -23.53 -0.91
N VAL A 205 -10.05 -24.04 -1.73
CA VAL A 205 -11.26 -23.29 -2.15
C VAL A 205 -12.11 -22.92 -0.95
N ARG A 206 -12.32 -23.85 0.00
CA ARG A 206 -13.02 -23.57 1.25
C ARG A 206 -12.37 -22.42 2.02
N HIS A 207 -11.05 -22.47 2.22
CA HIS A 207 -10.33 -21.41 2.90
C HIS A 207 -10.43 -20.06 2.18
N ILE A 208 -10.42 -20.04 0.86
CA ILE A 208 -10.63 -18.81 0.07
C ILE A 208 -12.00 -18.21 0.36
N CYS A 209 -13.06 -19.03 0.35
CA CYS A 209 -14.42 -18.57 0.64
C CYS A 209 -14.57 -18.06 2.08
N GLU A 210 -14.07 -18.80 3.07
CA GLU A 210 -14.11 -18.42 4.49
C GLU A 210 -13.35 -17.10 4.73
N ASN A 211 -12.13 -16.98 4.19
CA ASN A 211 -11.34 -15.75 4.30
C ASN A 211 -11.98 -14.56 3.57
N SER A 212 -12.63 -14.79 2.43
CA SER A 212 -13.33 -13.74 1.67
C SER A 212 -14.51 -13.20 2.48
N LEU A 213 -15.29 -14.06 3.14
CA LEU A 213 -16.36 -13.64 4.04
C LEU A 213 -15.83 -12.79 5.19
N VAL A 214 -14.77 -13.25 5.87
CA VAL A 214 -14.15 -12.51 6.99
C VAL A 214 -13.64 -11.14 6.53
N LYS A 215 -13.01 -11.07 5.35
CA LYS A 215 -12.50 -9.81 4.78
C LYS A 215 -13.61 -8.83 4.43
N LEU A 216 -14.70 -9.27 3.81
CA LEU A 216 -15.83 -8.40 3.46
C LEU A 216 -16.45 -7.75 4.70
N VAL A 217 -16.72 -8.54 5.74
CA VAL A 217 -17.24 -7.98 7.01
C VAL A 217 -16.28 -7.00 7.66
N SER A 218 -14.98 -7.34 7.66
CA SER A 218 -13.95 -6.46 8.24
C SER A 218 -13.75 -5.18 7.44
N ALA A 219 -13.87 -5.24 6.11
CA ALA A 219 -13.79 -4.07 5.25
C ALA A 219 -15.00 -3.15 5.45
N PHE A 220 -16.22 -3.71 5.54
CA PHE A 220 -17.42 -2.95 5.84
C PHE A 220 -17.36 -2.31 7.25
N GLN A 221 -16.82 -3.01 8.24
CA GLN A 221 -16.59 -2.45 9.56
C GLN A 221 -15.73 -1.17 9.47
N ARG A 222 -14.55 -1.27 8.82
CA ARG A 222 -13.64 -0.12 8.69
C ARG A 222 -14.24 1.03 7.87
N PHE A 223 -14.98 0.70 6.82
CA PHE A 223 -15.76 1.68 6.06
C PHE A 223 -16.73 2.46 6.96
N SER A 224 -17.50 1.74 7.78
CA SER A 224 -18.47 2.35 8.69
C SER A 224 -17.80 3.16 9.81
N GLU A 225 -16.69 2.67 10.37
CA GLU A 225 -15.86 3.39 11.35
C GLU A 225 -15.36 4.72 10.78
N ALA A 226 -14.75 4.70 9.56
CA ALA A 226 -14.21 5.89 8.94
C ALA A 226 -15.28 6.96 8.67
N HIS A 227 -16.43 6.55 8.15
CA HIS A 227 -17.54 7.47 7.93
C HIS A 227 -18.10 8.03 9.24
N TYR A 228 -18.25 7.18 10.25
CA TYR A 228 -18.73 7.62 11.56
C TYR A 228 -17.75 8.61 12.22
N ASP A 229 -16.46 8.30 12.18
CA ASP A 229 -15.41 9.16 12.75
C ASP A 229 -15.31 10.51 12.04
N GLY A 230 -15.54 10.53 10.73
CA GLY A 230 -15.57 11.74 9.90
C GLY A 230 -16.76 12.67 10.14
N LEU A 231 -17.81 12.24 10.87
CA LEU A 231 -18.94 13.10 11.16
C LEU A 231 -18.56 14.27 12.07
N ALA A 232 -18.91 15.48 11.65
CA ALA A 232 -18.68 16.73 12.39
C ALA A 232 -19.66 16.96 13.54
N ALA A 233 -20.53 16.01 13.86
CA ALA A 233 -21.56 16.17 14.89
C ALA A 233 -20.93 16.35 16.28
N ALA A 234 -21.15 17.52 16.90
CA ALA A 234 -20.58 17.87 18.19
C ALA A 234 -21.04 16.94 19.35
N ASP A 235 -22.22 16.33 19.22
CA ASP A 235 -22.84 15.47 20.24
C ASP A 235 -22.92 14.00 19.82
N LYS A 236 -22.09 13.54 18.86
CA LYS A 236 -22.10 12.13 18.46
C LYS A 236 -21.60 11.24 19.61
N PRO A 237 -22.32 10.14 19.94
CA PRO A 237 -21.84 9.18 20.92
C PRO A 237 -20.47 8.61 20.52
N ALA A 238 -19.58 8.39 21.49
CA ALA A 238 -18.32 7.70 21.22
C ALA A 238 -18.61 6.25 20.75
N ALA A 239 -18.07 5.87 19.59
CA ALA A 239 -18.18 4.52 19.09
C ALA A 239 -17.36 3.57 19.98
N ARG A 240 -18.01 2.52 20.51
CA ARG A 240 -17.29 1.45 21.21
C ARG A 240 -16.39 0.71 20.22
N ARG A 241 -15.23 0.26 20.67
CA ARG A 241 -14.34 -0.59 19.86
C ARG A 241 -15.10 -1.76 19.25
N ASN A 242 -14.98 -1.96 17.96
CA ASN A 242 -15.63 -3.03 17.18
C ASN A 242 -17.16 -2.98 17.13
N VAL A 243 -17.78 -1.83 17.46
CA VAL A 243 -19.26 -1.69 17.40
C VAL A 243 -19.80 -2.03 16.02
N PHE A 244 -19.10 -1.69 14.94
CA PHE A 244 -19.51 -1.96 13.57
C PHE A 244 -19.35 -3.43 13.12
N GLN A 245 -18.83 -4.31 14.00
CA GLN A 245 -18.92 -5.78 13.83
C GLN A 245 -20.26 -6.36 14.29
N ASN A 246 -21.06 -5.59 15.00
CA ASN A 246 -22.39 -5.96 15.44
C ASN A 246 -23.40 -5.07 14.72
N LEU A 247 -24.16 -5.65 13.82
CA LEU A 247 -25.11 -4.91 12.98
C LEU A 247 -26.20 -4.20 13.81
N ASP A 248 -26.69 -4.81 14.88
CA ASP A 248 -27.74 -4.21 15.69
C ASP A 248 -27.22 -3.03 16.52
N GLU A 249 -26.04 -3.16 17.11
CA GLU A 249 -25.40 -2.06 17.86
C GLU A 249 -25.00 -0.91 16.92
N SER A 250 -24.46 -1.22 15.74
CA SER A 250 -24.09 -0.20 14.76
C SER A 250 -25.31 0.49 14.16
N SER A 251 -26.38 -0.24 13.89
CA SER A 251 -27.65 0.34 13.45
C SER A 251 -28.22 1.31 14.50
N ALA A 252 -28.24 0.92 15.77
CA ALA A 252 -28.68 1.78 16.87
C ALA A 252 -27.79 3.02 17.01
N LEU A 253 -26.47 2.90 16.78
CA LEU A 253 -25.55 4.01 16.82
C LEU A 253 -25.82 5.04 15.72
N TRP A 254 -26.02 4.57 14.46
CA TRP A 254 -26.44 5.42 13.35
C TRP A 254 -27.78 6.12 13.61
N LYS A 255 -28.73 5.35 14.14
CA LYS A 255 -30.06 5.90 14.47
C LYS A 255 -30.01 6.98 15.53
N THR A 256 -29.20 6.82 16.56
CA THR A 256 -28.99 7.82 17.60
C THR A 256 -28.32 9.09 17.06
N THR A 257 -27.37 8.94 16.13
CA THR A 257 -26.55 10.04 15.63
C THR A 257 -27.20 10.78 14.47
N LEU A 258 -27.81 10.07 13.51
CA LEU A 258 -28.33 10.64 12.26
C LEU A 258 -29.81 10.38 12.02
N GLY A 259 -30.51 9.71 12.96
CA GLY A 259 -31.96 9.47 12.88
C GLY A 259 -32.38 8.28 12.01
N TRP A 260 -31.44 7.50 11.45
CA TRP A 260 -31.71 6.31 10.65
C TRP A 260 -30.83 5.15 11.07
N GLY A 261 -31.35 3.93 10.96
CA GLY A 261 -30.64 2.68 11.17
C GLY A 261 -30.60 1.82 9.92
N TYR A 262 -29.95 0.65 9.96
CA TYR A 262 -29.86 -0.24 8.81
C TYR A 262 -31.22 -0.82 8.39
N GLU A 263 -32.17 -0.89 9.32
CA GLU A 263 -33.57 -1.26 9.06
C GLU A 263 -34.31 -0.24 8.17
N ASP A 264 -33.84 0.99 8.11
CA ASP A 264 -34.36 2.05 7.25
C ASP A 264 -33.73 2.06 5.85
N LEU A 265 -32.63 1.29 5.66
CA LEU A 265 -31.82 1.24 4.44
C LEU A 265 -32.00 -0.07 3.65
N LEU A 266 -32.28 -1.17 4.32
CA LEU A 266 -32.39 -2.51 3.72
C LEU A 266 -33.74 -3.15 4.02
N SER A 267 -34.11 -4.10 3.16
CA SER A 267 -35.27 -4.97 3.45
C SER A 267 -34.98 -5.85 4.68
N SER A 268 -36.06 -6.29 5.35
CA SER A 268 -35.93 -7.21 6.50
C SER A 268 -35.25 -8.54 6.12
N VAL A 269 -35.43 -9.00 4.88
CA VAL A 269 -34.82 -10.23 4.35
C VAL A 269 -33.29 -10.01 4.21
N ASP A 270 -32.87 -8.92 3.60
CA ASP A 270 -31.47 -8.58 3.38
C ASP A 270 -30.73 -8.36 4.71
N LEU A 271 -31.37 -7.66 5.63
CA LEU A 271 -30.81 -7.41 6.96
C LEU A 271 -30.65 -8.72 7.76
N SER A 272 -31.61 -9.65 7.65
CA SER A 272 -31.51 -10.97 8.27
C SER A 272 -30.38 -11.81 7.65
N ALA A 273 -30.19 -11.75 6.33
CA ALA A 273 -29.07 -12.40 5.65
C ALA A 273 -27.73 -11.81 6.11
N LEU A 274 -27.60 -10.48 6.21
CA LEU A 274 -26.41 -9.82 6.74
C LEU A 274 -26.12 -10.22 8.19
N ARG A 275 -27.12 -10.25 9.08
CA ARG A 275 -26.95 -10.73 10.46
C ARG A 275 -26.35 -12.13 10.49
N ARG A 276 -26.86 -13.05 9.67
CA ARG A 276 -26.31 -14.40 9.54
C ARG A 276 -24.83 -14.38 9.15
N TYR A 277 -24.45 -13.63 8.11
CA TYR A 277 -23.06 -13.56 7.66
C TYR A 277 -22.11 -12.94 8.71
N PHE A 278 -22.55 -11.93 9.43
CA PHE A 278 -21.78 -11.33 10.51
C PHE A 278 -21.57 -12.31 11.68
N GLN A 279 -22.59 -13.14 12.01
CA GLN A 279 -22.43 -14.20 13.00
C GLN A 279 -21.55 -15.35 12.47
N GLN A 280 -21.63 -15.72 11.19
CA GLN A 280 -20.72 -16.68 10.57
C GLN A 280 -19.26 -16.20 10.61
N ARG A 281 -19.01 -14.91 10.35
CA ARG A 281 -17.66 -14.33 10.54
C ARG A 281 -17.19 -14.48 11.98
N HIS A 282 -18.06 -14.27 12.95
CA HIS A 282 -17.69 -14.44 14.36
C HIS A 282 -17.25 -15.88 14.67
N LEU A 283 -18.01 -16.87 14.20
CA LEU A 283 -17.62 -18.28 14.35
C LEU A 283 -16.29 -18.61 13.69
N LEU A 284 -16.07 -18.14 12.45
CA LEU A 284 -14.80 -18.37 11.73
C LEU A 284 -13.60 -17.76 12.45
N ALA A 285 -13.78 -16.59 13.04
CA ALA A 285 -12.69 -15.87 13.71
C ALA A 285 -12.34 -16.43 15.10
N HIS A 286 -13.29 -17.04 15.81
CA HIS A 286 -13.15 -17.39 17.23
C HIS A 286 -13.37 -18.85 17.57
N SER A 287 -14.05 -19.61 16.71
CA SER A 287 -14.49 -20.99 16.98
C SER A 287 -14.24 -21.95 15.82
N ASP A 288 -13.35 -21.59 14.89
CA ASP A 288 -13.06 -22.38 13.67
C ASP A 288 -14.35 -22.81 12.91
N GLY A 289 -15.35 -21.95 12.91
CA GLY A 289 -16.64 -22.20 12.26
C GLY A 289 -17.57 -23.15 13.01
N MET A 290 -17.25 -23.54 14.24
CA MET A 290 -18.11 -24.41 15.05
C MET A 290 -19.29 -23.62 15.62
N VAL A 291 -20.50 -24.13 15.36
CA VAL A 291 -21.77 -23.52 15.78
C VAL A 291 -21.93 -23.62 17.29
N ASP A 292 -22.02 -22.48 17.94
CA ASP A 292 -22.29 -22.32 19.36
C ASP A 292 -23.75 -21.85 19.62
N GLN A 293 -24.14 -21.81 20.89
CA GLN A 293 -25.50 -21.39 21.28
C GLN A 293 -25.74 -19.92 20.90
N LEU A 294 -24.73 -19.08 20.96
CA LEU A 294 -24.83 -17.65 20.62
C LEU A 294 -25.16 -17.45 19.15
N TYR A 295 -24.57 -18.26 18.27
CA TYR A 295 -24.89 -18.25 16.85
C TYR A 295 -26.35 -18.66 16.61
N VAL A 296 -26.79 -19.75 17.22
CA VAL A 296 -28.17 -20.21 17.08
C VAL A 296 -29.19 -19.14 17.48
N ASP A 297 -28.91 -18.47 18.62
CA ASP A 297 -29.82 -17.46 19.18
C ASP A 297 -29.84 -16.16 18.36
N ARG A 298 -28.72 -15.78 17.73
CA ARG A 298 -28.55 -14.46 17.09
C ARG A 298 -28.65 -14.46 15.57
N SER A 299 -28.30 -15.57 14.91
CA SER A 299 -28.25 -15.61 13.44
C SER A 299 -29.64 -15.80 12.78
N GLY A 300 -30.56 -16.41 13.50
CA GLY A 300 -31.84 -16.91 12.92
C GLY A 300 -31.61 -18.00 11.87
N ASP A 301 -30.42 -18.58 11.79
CA ASP A 301 -30.11 -19.64 10.83
C ASP A 301 -30.53 -21.01 11.35
N SER A 302 -31.54 -21.60 10.72
CA SER A 302 -32.03 -22.94 11.04
C SER A 302 -31.30 -24.06 10.29
N SER A 303 -30.31 -23.73 9.45
CA SER A 303 -29.58 -24.70 8.62
C SER A 303 -28.56 -25.52 9.41
N TYR A 304 -28.14 -25.02 10.58
CA TYR A 304 -27.15 -25.67 11.42
C TYR A 304 -27.63 -25.91 12.84
N GLN A 305 -27.13 -26.98 13.43
CA GLN A 305 -27.33 -27.31 14.83
C GLN A 305 -26.06 -27.06 15.66
N LEU A 306 -26.24 -26.93 16.97
CA LEU A 306 -25.13 -26.79 17.92
C LEU A 306 -24.05 -27.89 17.72
N GLY A 307 -22.81 -27.51 17.63
CA GLY A 307 -21.68 -28.40 17.44
C GLY A 307 -21.42 -28.81 15.99
N GLN A 308 -22.20 -28.35 15.03
CA GLN A 308 -21.89 -28.50 13.60
C GLN A 308 -20.88 -27.42 13.16
N ARG A 309 -20.18 -27.67 12.07
CA ARG A 309 -19.30 -26.66 11.43
C ARG A 309 -20.02 -26.03 10.26
N ILE A 310 -19.98 -24.70 10.17
CA ILE A 310 -20.51 -23.99 9.02
C ILE A 310 -19.65 -24.24 7.76
N VAL A 311 -20.30 -24.19 6.61
CA VAL A 311 -19.66 -24.29 5.29
C VAL A 311 -19.99 -23.04 4.50
N ILE A 312 -18.96 -22.29 4.13
CA ILE A 312 -19.10 -21.10 3.30
C ILE A 312 -18.85 -21.48 1.85
N ARG A 313 -19.85 -21.26 1.01
CA ARG A 313 -19.79 -21.48 -0.43
C ARG A 313 -19.58 -20.16 -1.17
N SER A 314 -19.16 -20.23 -2.43
CA SER A 314 -18.96 -19.07 -3.31
C SER A 314 -20.20 -18.19 -3.42
N GLU A 315 -21.38 -18.80 -3.53
CA GLU A 315 -22.65 -18.07 -3.64
C GLU A 315 -22.97 -17.24 -2.39
N ALA A 316 -22.58 -17.74 -1.21
CA ALA A 316 -22.71 -16.98 0.04
C ALA A 316 -21.77 -15.78 0.10
N VAL A 317 -20.56 -15.92 -0.44
CA VAL A 317 -19.59 -14.82 -0.54
C VAL A 317 -20.07 -13.75 -1.52
N GLU A 318 -20.59 -14.15 -2.68
CA GLU A 318 -21.18 -13.24 -3.68
C GLU A 318 -22.37 -12.48 -3.12
N GLN A 319 -23.30 -13.19 -2.47
CA GLN A 319 -24.46 -12.56 -1.84
C GLN A 319 -24.04 -11.56 -0.75
N LEU A 320 -23.05 -11.91 0.07
CA LEU A 320 -22.51 -10.98 1.06
C LEU A 320 -21.87 -9.75 0.41
N ALA A 321 -21.09 -9.93 -0.65
CA ALA A 321 -20.48 -8.82 -1.39
C ALA A 321 -21.53 -7.85 -1.94
N ASP A 322 -22.63 -8.37 -2.46
CA ASP A 322 -23.75 -7.56 -2.95
C ASP A 322 -24.43 -6.81 -1.80
N LEU A 323 -24.76 -7.50 -0.72
CA LEU A 323 -25.47 -6.91 0.43
C LEU A 323 -24.63 -5.80 1.11
N VAL A 324 -23.33 -6.03 1.32
CA VAL A 324 -22.47 -4.98 1.93
C VAL A 324 -22.28 -3.81 0.98
N SER A 325 -22.26 -4.04 -0.35
CA SER A 325 -22.17 -2.96 -1.33
C SER A 325 -23.43 -2.09 -1.34
N VAL A 326 -24.60 -2.72 -1.34
CA VAL A 326 -25.89 -2.02 -1.28
C VAL A 326 -25.99 -1.22 0.02
N LEU A 327 -25.66 -1.82 1.16
CA LEU A 327 -25.67 -1.12 2.44
C LEU A 327 -24.66 0.03 2.49
N ALA A 328 -23.45 -0.18 2.02
CA ALA A 328 -22.41 0.88 1.97
C ALA A 328 -22.86 2.06 1.10
N GLN A 329 -23.47 1.78 -0.07
CA GLN A 329 -24.02 2.84 -0.92
C GLN A 329 -25.17 3.59 -0.22
N ALA A 330 -26.11 2.87 0.39
CA ALA A 330 -27.20 3.49 1.12
C ALA A 330 -26.73 4.33 2.32
N VAL A 331 -25.64 3.93 2.99
CA VAL A 331 -24.98 4.74 4.03
C VAL A 331 -24.41 6.02 3.43
N ARG A 332 -23.64 5.92 2.33
CA ARG A 332 -23.09 7.10 1.62
C ARG A 332 -24.17 8.11 1.24
N ASP A 333 -25.27 7.64 0.68
CA ASP A 333 -26.37 8.48 0.21
C ASP A 333 -27.14 9.21 1.34
N ARG A 334 -26.98 8.75 2.59
CA ARG A 334 -27.64 9.31 3.79
C ARG A 334 -26.68 10.14 4.65
N LEU A 335 -25.39 10.12 4.36
CA LEU A 335 -24.46 10.98 5.07
C LEU A 335 -24.68 12.44 4.68
N PRO A 336 -24.54 13.40 5.62
CA PRO A 336 -24.57 14.82 5.29
C PRO A 336 -23.39 15.15 4.36
N ASP A 337 -23.61 16.09 3.44
CA ASP A 337 -22.54 16.66 2.62
C ASP A 337 -21.42 17.20 3.54
N ALA A 338 -20.16 16.85 3.21
CA ALA A 338 -18.99 17.19 4.03
C ALA A 338 -18.60 18.67 3.93
#